data_81af43b5bc02563a6e5e898d68598001
#
_entry.id   81af43b5bc02563a6e5e898d68598001
#
_cell.length_a   1.000
_cell.length_b   1.000
_cell.length_c   1.000
_cell.angle_alpha   90.00
_cell.angle_beta   90.00
_cell.angle_gamma   90.00
#
_symmetry.space_group_name_H-M   'P 1'
#
loop_
_entity.id
_entity.type
_entity.pdbx_description
1 polymer ?
#
loop_
_entity_poly.entity_id
_entity_poly.type
_entity_poly.pdbx_seq_one_letter_code
_entity_poly.pdbx_strand_id
1 'polypeptide(L)'
;MNKQTIIDKITECAESNGWNVSLETKQEKGIAVFEFSKYTPAGQDFSFSATMKDNSLDSLVADMEEYYEGFDVDSETYLWLDDNGHGTNGAPYRMRDVLEDMEAAERSIERLLDAIREIDED
;
A
#
# COMPACT_ATOMS: atom_id res chain seq x y z
N MET A 1 -4.42 -21.19 12.24
CA MET A 1 -3.15 -20.44 12.04
C MET A 1 -3.01 -19.40 13.13
N ASN A 2 -1.83 -19.28 13.72
CA ASN A 2 -1.62 -18.28 14.76
C ASN A 2 -1.26 -16.91 14.18
N LYS A 3 -1.27 -15.90 15.03
CA LYS A 3 -1.05 -14.51 14.64
C LYS A 3 0.31 -14.32 13.92
N GLN A 4 1.38 -14.89 14.45
CA GLN A 4 2.70 -14.68 13.89
C GLN A 4 2.83 -15.31 12.50
N THR A 5 2.23 -16.47 12.30
CA THR A 5 2.28 -17.14 11.00
C THR A 5 1.58 -16.35 9.91
N ILE A 6 0.40 -15.79 10.21
CA ILE A 6 -0.32 -14.99 9.21
C ILE A 6 0.42 -13.70 8.91
N ILE A 7 1.00 -13.05 9.93
CA ILE A 7 1.82 -11.86 9.74
C ILE A 7 3.02 -12.17 8.84
N ASP A 8 3.69 -13.29 9.08
CA ASP A 8 4.85 -13.69 8.28
C ASP A 8 4.45 -13.91 6.82
N LYS A 9 3.32 -14.57 6.58
CA LYS A 9 2.83 -14.81 5.21
C LYS A 9 2.49 -13.52 4.49
N ILE A 10 1.85 -12.59 5.17
CA ILE A 10 1.52 -11.28 4.60
C ILE A 10 2.79 -10.52 4.25
N THR A 11 3.76 -10.50 5.18
CA THR A 11 5.03 -9.81 4.98
C THR A 11 5.80 -10.40 3.80
N GLU A 12 5.92 -11.72 3.74
CA GLU A 12 6.62 -12.38 2.64
C GLU A 12 5.93 -12.13 1.30
N CYS A 13 4.60 -12.13 1.29
CA CYS A 13 3.83 -11.87 0.08
C CYS A 13 4.09 -10.44 -0.43
N ALA A 14 4.05 -9.47 0.46
CA ALA A 14 4.29 -8.07 0.08
C ALA A 14 5.72 -7.86 -0.39
N GLU A 15 6.69 -8.43 0.31
CA GLU A 15 8.10 -8.31 -0.08
C GLU A 15 8.37 -8.95 -1.43
N SER A 16 7.73 -10.08 -1.72
CA SER A 16 7.84 -10.75 -3.02
C SER A 16 7.28 -9.90 -4.15
N ASN A 17 6.42 -8.95 -3.85
CA ASN A 17 5.84 -8.03 -4.82
C ASN A 17 6.51 -6.67 -4.82
N GLY A 18 7.68 -6.56 -4.17
CA GLY A 18 8.50 -5.35 -4.21
C GLY A 18 8.15 -4.31 -3.17
N TRP A 19 7.33 -4.65 -2.18
CA TRP A 19 6.96 -3.72 -1.11
C TRP A 19 7.82 -3.96 0.12
N ASN A 20 8.12 -2.87 0.84
CA ASN A 20 8.68 -2.95 2.18
C ASN A 20 7.52 -2.94 3.17
N VAL A 21 7.66 -3.64 4.27
CA VAL A 21 6.60 -3.76 5.26
C VAL A 21 7.11 -3.34 6.64
N SER A 22 6.39 -2.42 7.26
CA SER A 22 6.59 -2.08 8.67
C SER A 22 5.33 -2.52 9.42
N LEU A 23 5.50 -3.05 10.60
CA LEU A 23 4.40 -3.57 11.39
C LEU A 23 4.32 -2.85 12.72
N GLU A 24 3.14 -2.35 13.04
CA GLU A 24 2.83 -1.85 14.37
C GLU A 24 1.75 -2.75 14.98
N THR A 25 2.06 -3.39 16.10
CA THR A 25 1.07 -4.18 16.83
C THR A 25 0.58 -3.35 18.01
N LYS A 26 -0.73 -3.27 18.15
CA LYS A 26 -1.32 -2.57 19.29
C LYS A 26 -1.57 -3.58 20.40
N GLN A 27 -1.54 -3.10 21.64
CA GLN A 27 -1.80 -3.95 22.80
C GLN A 27 -3.24 -4.48 22.82
N GLU A 28 -4.13 -3.82 22.09
CA GLU A 28 -5.48 -4.30 21.91
C GLU A 28 -5.44 -5.62 21.12
N LYS A 29 -6.24 -6.55 21.54
CA LYS A 29 -6.20 -7.92 21.00
C LYS A 29 -6.41 -7.97 19.50
N GLY A 30 -5.49 -8.65 18.83
CA GLY A 30 -5.65 -9.00 17.43
C GLY A 30 -5.51 -7.87 16.43
N ILE A 31 -5.07 -6.69 16.87
CA ILE A 31 -4.90 -5.56 15.95
C ILE A 31 -3.45 -5.44 15.52
N ALA A 32 -3.24 -5.44 14.21
CA ALA A 32 -1.92 -5.22 13.62
C ALA A 32 -2.08 -4.24 12.47
N VAL A 33 -1.27 -3.19 12.47
CA VAL A 33 -1.26 -2.18 11.40
C VAL A 33 -0.04 -2.44 10.52
N PHE A 34 -0.30 -2.70 9.25
CA PHE A 34 0.77 -2.88 8.26
C PHE A 34 0.95 -1.58 7.50
N GLU A 35 2.19 -1.11 7.42
CA GLU A 35 2.54 -0.02 6.51
C GLU A 35 3.32 -0.62 5.35
N PHE A 36 2.78 -0.46 4.16
CA PHE A 36 3.40 -0.92 2.92
C PHE A 36 4.01 0.27 2.21
N SER A 37 5.28 0.16 1.84
CA SER A 37 5.96 1.25 1.14
C SER A 37 6.80 0.71 -0.01
N LYS A 38 6.94 1.52 -1.04
CA LYS A 38 7.83 1.22 -2.16
C LYS A 38 8.07 2.50 -2.95
N TYR A 39 9.16 2.50 -3.72
CA TYR A 39 9.39 3.58 -4.65
C TYR A 39 8.61 3.31 -5.94
N THR A 40 7.98 4.36 -6.46
CA THR A 40 7.31 4.31 -7.75
C THR A 40 8.35 4.27 -8.88
N PRO A 41 7.95 4.00 -10.14
CA PRO A 41 8.89 4.03 -11.26
C PRO A 41 9.65 5.35 -11.39
N ALA A 42 9.04 6.47 -11.03
CA ALA A 42 9.69 7.77 -11.06
C ALA A 42 10.55 8.05 -9.81
N GLY A 43 10.55 7.12 -8.84
CA GLY A 43 11.37 7.26 -7.64
C GLY A 43 10.68 7.96 -6.48
N GLN A 44 9.36 8.13 -6.52
CA GLN A 44 8.62 8.72 -5.41
C GLN A 44 8.39 7.67 -4.31
N ASP A 45 8.56 8.09 -3.07
CA ASP A 45 8.33 7.21 -1.91
C ASP A 45 6.84 7.14 -1.63
N PHE A 46 6.22 6.04 -2.03
CA PHE A 46 4.79 5.83 -1.86
C PHE A 46 4.53 4.84 -0.73
N SER A 47 3.59 5.17 0.15
CA SER A 47 3.21 4.27 1.24
C SER A 47 1.73 4.38 1.55
N PHE A 48 1.19 3.31 2.11
CA PHE A 48 -0.15 3.30 2.65
C PHE A 48 -0.22 2.29 3.80
N SER A 49 -1.24 2.43 4.64
CA SER A 49 -1.43 1.54 5.78
C SER A 49 -2.75 0.79 5.68
N ALA A 50 -2.77 -0.41 6.22
CA ALA A 50 -3.98 -1.20 6.34
C ALA A 50 -3.95 -1.98 7.65
N THR A 51 -5.10 -2.17 8.24
CA THR A 51 -5.24 -2.77 9.57
C THR A 51 -5.87 -4.15 9.49
N MET A 52 -5.25 -5.09 10.18
CA MET A 52 -5.80 -6.43 10.38
C MET A 52 -6.39 -6.50 11.79
N LYS A 53 -7.60 -7.05 11.91
CA LYS A 53 -8.28 -7.23 13.20
C LYS A 53 -8.54 -8.70 13.44
N ASP A 54 -8.45 -9.11 14.71
CA ASP A 54 -8.74 -10.48 15.15
C ASP A 54 -7.96 -11.55 14.40
N ASN A 55 -6.73 -11.21 13.98
CA ASN A 55 -5.85 -12.07 13.20
C ASN A 55 -6.51 -12.58 11.91
N SER A 56 -7.47 -11.82 11.39
CA SER A 56 -8.25 -12.19 10.22
C SER A 56 -7.66 -11.60 8.95
N LEU A 57 -7.22 -12.46 8.04
CA LEU A 57 -6.76 -12.03 6.73
C LEU A 57 -7.87 -11.30 5.98
N ASP A 58 -9.13 -11.79 6.11
CA ASP A 58 -10.27 -11.15 5.47
C ASP A 58 -10.44 -9.70 5.92
N SER A 59 -10.17 -9.39 7.19
CA SER A 59 -10.27 -8.02 7.68
C SER A 59 -9.21 -7.12 7.06
N LEU A 60 -8.00 -7.63 6.87
CA LEU A 60 -6.93 -6.88 6.19
C LEU A 60 -7.30 -6.64 4.74
N VAL A 61 -7.78 -7.67 4.05
CA VAL A 61 -8.19 -7.56 2.65
C VAL A 61 -9.30 -6.52 2.50
N ALA A 62 -10.29 -6.54 3.40
CA ALA A 62 -11.38 -5.56 3.35
C ALA A 62 -10.87 -4.13 3.53
N ASP A 63 -9.92 -3.91 4.43
CA ASP A 63 -9.35 -2.59 4.67
C ASP A 63 -8.54 -2.12 3.47
N MET A 64 -7.77 -3.02 2.85
CA MET A 64 -7.01 -2.71 1.64
C MET A 64 -7.92 -2.42 0.45
N GLU A 65 -9.03 -3.16 0.31
CA GLU A 65 -10.01 -2.91 -0.75
C GLU A 65 -10.62 -1.52 -0.61
N GLU A 66 -10.95 -1.12 0.62
CA GLU A 66 -11.49 0.21 0.89
C GLU A 66 -10.48 1.29 0.49
N TYR A 67 -9.21 1.09 0.83
CA TYR A 67 -8.16 2.03 0.44
C TYR A 67 -8.04 2.10 -1.09
N TYR A 68 -8.01 0.94 -1.75
CA TYR A 68 -7.88 0.88 -3.21
C TYR A 68 -9.06 1.55 -3.92
N GLU A 69 -10.28 1.27 -3.46
CA GLU A 69 -11.48 1.86 -4.04
C GLU A 69 -11.53 3.38 -3.85
N GLY A 70 -10.97 3.87 -2.76
CA GLY A 70 -10.90 5.31 -2.49
C GLY A 70 -9.69 5.99 -3.11
N PHE A 71 -8.79 5.23 -3.75
CA PHE A 71 -7.59 5.79 -4.35
C PHE A 71 -7.97 6.57 -5.61
N ASP A 72 -7.75 7.88 -5.58
CA ASP A 72 -8.04 8.77 -6.69
C ASP A 72 -6.72 9.26 -7.27
N VAL A 73 -6.39 8.79 -8.47
CA VAL A 73 -5.13 9.13 -9.13
C VAL A 73 -4.96 10.64 -9.26
N ASP A 74 -6.02 11.35 -9.58
CA ASP A 74 -5.95 12.81 -9.73
C ASP A 74 -5.62 13.49 -8.41
N SER A 75 -6.32 13.11 -7.33
CA SER A 75 -6.06 13.68 -6.00
C SER A 75 -4.66 13.35 -5.51
N GLU A 76 -4.21 12.12 -5.72
CA GLU A 76 -2.86 11.71 -5.33
C GLU A 76 -1.80 12.50 -6.09
N THR A 77 -2.05 12.74 -7.39
CA THR A 77 -1.14 13.54 -8.22
C THR A 77 -0.97 14.94 -7.65
N TYR A 78 -2.07 15.59 -7.22
CA TYR A 78 -1.99 16.94 -6.67
C TYR A 78 -1.14 17.02 -5.40
N LEU A 79 -1.05 15.96 -4.63
CA LEU A 79 -0.21 15.95 -3.41
C LEU A 79 1.28 16.13 -3.73
N TRP A 80 1.68 15.83 -4.96
CA TRP A 80 3.08 15.91 -5.39
C TRP A 80 3.36 17.16 -6.24
N LEU A 81 2.39 18.06 -6.37
CA LEU A 81 2.52 19.26 -7.19
C LEU A 81 2.61 20.52 -6.33
N ASP A 82 3.35 21.50 -6.83
CA ASP A 82 3.41 22.83 -6.22
C ASP A 82 2.25 23.70 -6.74
N ASP A 83 2.22 24.97 -6.33
CA ASP A 83 1.17 25.91 -6.73
C ASP A 83 1.13 26.19 -8.23
N ASN A 84 2.22 25.92 -8.94
CA ASN A 84 2.32 26.14 -10.38
C ASN A 84 2.03 24.88 -11.19
N GLY A 85 1.68 23.78 -10.52
CA GLY A 85 1.39 22.53 -11.20
C GLY A 85 2.62 21.72 -11.59
N HIS A 86 3.76 21.98 -10.96
CA HIS A 86 4.99 21.27 -11.22
C HIS A 86 5.32 20.31 -10.06
N GLY A 87 5.95 19.18 -10.38
CA GLY A 87 6.32 18.20 -9.37
C GLY A 87 7.26 18.75 -8.31
N THR A 88 7.09 18.29 -7.08
CA THR A 88 7.88 18.71 -5.93
C THR A 88 8.20 17.49 -5.08
N ASN A 89 9.12 17.63 -4.12
CA ASN A 89 9.49 16.54 -3.19
C ASN A 89 9.99 15.28 -3.91
N GLY A 90 10.80 15.47 -4.95
CA GLY A 90 11.37 14.37 -5.71
C GLY A 90 10.50 13.86 -6.86
N ALA A 91 9.32 14.42 -7.04
CA ALA A 91 8.44 14.05 -8.13
C ALA A 91 8.95 14.61 -9.47
N PRO A 92 8.58 14.00 -10.61
CA PRO A 92 8.90 14.55 -11.93
C PRO A 92 8.36 15.97 -12.08
N TYR A 93 9.05 16.78 -12.84
CA TYR A 93 8.67 18.19 -13.02
C TYR A 93 7.33 18.37 -13.70
N ARG A 94 7.01 17.53 -14.70
CA ARG A 94 5.77 17.65 -15.46
C ARG A 94 4.63 16.97 -14.76
N MET A 95 3.49 17.66 -14.67
CA MET A 95 2.29 17.10 -14.05
C MET A 95 1.88 15.76 -14.69
N ARG A 96 1.98 15.64 -16.02
CA ARG A 96 1.65 14.41 -16.72
C ARG A 96 2.48 13.23 -16.23
N ASP A 97 3.77 13.47 -15.98
CA ASP A 97 4.66 12.40 -15.52
C ASP A 97 4.35 12.01 -14.08
N VAL A 98 3.91 12.95 -13.24
CA VAL A 98 3.44 12.67 -11.89
C VAL A 98 2.15 11.85 -11.96
N LEU A 99 1.23 12.22 -12.84
CA LEU A 99 -0.02 11.48 -13.06
C LEU A 99 0.26 10.03 -13.46
N GLU A 100 1.14 9.82 -14.43
CA GLU A 100 1.52 8.48 -14.86
C GLU A 100 2.14 7.66 -13.73
N ASP A 101 2.91 8.31 -12.86
CA ASP A 101 3.53 7.67 -11.72
C ASP A 101 2.48 7.22 -10.69
N MET A 102 1.46 8.04 -10.47
CA MET A 102 0.38 7.69 -9.56
C MET A 102 -0.53 6.60 -10.15
N GLU A 103 -0.69 6.55 -11.46
CA GLU A 103 -1.36 5.43 -12.13
C GLU A 103 -0.58 4.13 -11.92
N ALA A 104 0.75 4.19 -11.95
CA ALA A 104 1.59 3.05 -11.66
C ALA A 104 1.45 2.60 -10.20
N ALA A 105 1.33 3.56 -9.28
CA ALA A 105 1.11 3.26 -7.86
C ALA A 105 -0.23 2.54 -7.69
N GLU A 106 -1.28 3.01 -8.35
CA GLU A 106 -2.59 2.36 -8.29
C GLU A 106 -2.52 0.90 -8.76
N ARG A 107 -1.84 0.65 -9.87
CA ARG A 107 -1.64 -0.72 -10.36
C ARG A 107 -0.84 -1.58 -9.38
N SER A 108 0.13 -0.99 -8.70
CA SER A 108 0.92 -1.71 -7.70
C SER A 108 0.08 -2.12 -6.50
N ILE A 109 -0.83 -1.23 -6.07
CA ILE A 109 -1.76 -1.54 -4.96
C ILE A 109 -2.66 -2.70 -5.37
N GLU A 110 -3.21 -2.66 -6.58
CA GLU A 110 -4.08 -3.72 -7.08
C GLU A 110 -3.37 -5.07 -7.09
N ARG A 111 -2.14 -5.11 -7.59
CA ARG A 111 -1.36 -6.35 -7.62
C ARG A 111 -1.06 -6.88 -6.23
N LEU A 112 -0.75 -5.99 -5.29
CA LEU A 112 -0.51 -6.39 -3.91
C LEU A 112 -1.77 -6.98 -3.29
N LEU A 113 -2.91 -6.31 -3.49
CA LEU A 113 -4.19 -6.77 -2.98
C LEU A 113 -4.54 -8.15 -3.53
N ASP A 114 -4.38 -8.34 -4.85
CA ASP A 114 -4.64 -9.64 -5.48
C ASP A 114 -3.73 -10.73 -4.92
N ALA A 115 -2.46 -10.43 -4.70
CA ALA A 115 -1.50 -11.39 -4.15
C ALA A 115 -1.87 -11.77 -2.70
N ILE A 116 -2.27 -10.79 -1.90
CA ILE A 116 -2.66 -11.06 -0.51
C ILE A 116 -3.93 -11.89 -0.43
N ARG A 117 -4.89 -11.65 -1.33
CA ARG A 117 -6.11 -12.46 -1.40
C ARG A 117 -5.82 -13.94 -1.65
N GLU A 118 -4.71 -14.27 -2.29
CA GLU A 118 -4.34 -15.63 -2.62
C GLU A 118 -3.56 -16.34 -1.52
N ILE A 119 -3.27 -15.68 -0.41
CA ILE A 119 -2.55 -16.30 0.69
C ILE A 119 -3.37 -17.46 1.24
N ASP A 120 -2.69 -18.62 1.37
CA ASP A 120 -3.28 -19.79 1.97
C ASP A 120 -3.10 -19.70 3.50
N GLU A 121 -4.20 -19.63 4.22
CA GLU A 121 -4.18 -19.54 5.68
C GLU A 121 -3.95 -20.89 6.38
N ASP A 122 -4.03 -21.97 5.66
CA ASP A 122 -3.85 -23.32 6.25
C ASP A 122 -2.38 -23.72 6.35
#